data_6390c0f20c383ce58640eb161d68e39d
#
_entry.id   6390c0f20c383ce58640eb161d68e39d
#
_cell.length_a   1.000
_cell.length_b   1.000
_cell.length_c   1.000
_cell.angle_alpha   90.00
_cell.angle_beta   90.00
_cell.angle_gamma   90.00
#
_symmetry.space_group_name_H-M   'P 1'
#
loop_
_entity.id
_entity.type
_entity.pdbx_description
1 polymer ?
#
loop_
_entity_poly.entity_id
_entity_poly.type
_entity_poly.pdbx_seq_one_letter_code
_entity_poly.pdbx_strand_id
1 'polypeptide(L)'
;MKPEQSGLARLAFLGLGALLTAVLALGLAGCSAEPIAREGRQLIGEGRLEAGLGKLQDATRADPSDYSYRTALSAQRDRVLFDLLGSADRDTAGARDVAAEESYRRVLALDPVNPRALAGLDAVLRVRRHRAEVQRAVAAEAKGQVELGLDLLNKVLVENPEHREAREARREIQSRRFKQVISSPQLRSRFTLPISLEFRDAGLRQVFDALAKGSGLNFIFDKEVRPDIRVSISIKDVLIENAIALLLDPNQLSGKVLNENTLLIYPTTAGKVREYQDLVIRSFYLENADVKQTQNMIKTMLKTKDTFIDEKINLLVIRDTPEVIRLAENLIAMQDHAEPEVVLEVEVMEILRSRLSELGLRFPEKFQFDTEGLIKGQFSGTLNLKNDVGTTNLLSNPRIRVRNREKAKILIGNRIPVISSVVTPSSTTPVITDTIQYLDVGLKLEIEPNIHLDGGVTMKVNLEVSTLGDSVTSRNGTVAFRVGTRNATTVLQLKDGETQTLMGLIQNDDIEMANRLPGLGEIPVLGRLFSNTRSDGQKTEIVLSITPRVVRNVPRPSIEAAALWSGTEAVYRTATPQLNPANEAAKAPIKQVLLPAPPLP
;
A
#
# COMPACT_ATOMS: atom_id res chain seq x y z
N MET A 1 -72.51 -60.09 62.65
CA MET A 1 -71.84 -58.86 62.88
C MET A 1 -70.77 -58.69 61.83
N LYS A 2 -71.04 -57.86 60.88
CA LYS A 2 -70.26 -57.27 59.85
C LYS A 2 -70.64 -55.78 59.90
N PRO A 3 -69.85 -54.76 59.43
CA PRO A 3 -68.88 -54.74 58.33
C PRO A 3 -67.73 -53.70 58.56
N GLU A 4 -66.64 -53.91 57.86
CA GLU A 4 -65.71 -52.77 57.50
C GLU A 4 -64.73 -53.20 56.42
N GLN A 5 -65.17 -53.08 55.15
CA GLN A 5 -64.25 -53.21 54.00
C GLN A 5 -64.73 -52.34 52.82
N SER A 6 -65.04 -51.07 53.01
CA SER A 6 -65.38 -50.17 51.88
C SER A 6 -64.58 -48.89 51.81
N GLY A 7 -63.67 -48.64 52.74
CA GLY A 7 -62.88 -47.38 52.75
C GLY A 7 -61.60 -47.38 51.89
N LEU A 8 -60.90 -48.55 51.89
CA LEU A 8 -59.57 -48.64 51.21
C LEU A 8 -59.62 -48.68 49.66
N ALA A 9 -60.71 -49.23 49.11
CA ALA A 9 -60.84 -49.26 47.65
C ALA A 9 -61.14 -47.89 47.02
N ARG A 10 -61.79 -46.96 47.72
CA ARG A 10 -62.06 -45.61 47.24
C ARG A 10 -60.85 -44.68 47.30
N LEU A 11 -59.94 -44.86 48.28
CA LEU A 11 -58.71 -44.09 48.37
C LEU A 11 -57.68 -44.56 47.33
N ALA A 12 -57.62 -45.82 46.96
CA ALA A 12 -56.76 -46.32 45.89
C ALA A 12 -57.19 -45.86 44.51
N PHE A 13 -58.50 -45.72 44.24
CA PHE A 13 -59.02 -45.22 42.97
C PHE A 13 -58.80 -43.72 42.83
N LEU A 14 -58.92 -42.91 43.87
CA LEU A 14 -58.62 -41.50 43.89
C LEU A 14 -57.15 -41.18 43.71
N GLY A 15 -56.26 -42.01 44.32
CA GLY A 15 -54.81 -41.91 44.16
C GLY A 15 -54.36 -42.23 42.71
N LEU A 16 -54.94 -43.27 42.10
CA LEU A 16 -54.63 -43.68 40.73
C LEU A 16 -55.12 -42.65 39.70
N GLY A 17 -56.32 -42.04 39.92
CA GLY A 17 -56.87 -40.97 39.10
C GLY A 17 -55.99 -39.69 39.15
N ALA A 18 -55.54 -39.31 40.35
CA ALA A 18 -54.64 -38.15 40.52
C ALA A 18 -53.26 -38.38 39.89
N LEU A 19 -52.72 -39.62 39.94
CA LEU A 19 -51.48 -39.96 39.29
C LEU A 19 -51.60 -39.97 37.76
N LEU A 20 -52.71 -40.48 37.24
CA LEU A 20 -53.02 -40.52 35.80
C LEU A 20 -53.24 -39.12 35.25
N THR A 21 -53.92 -38.22 35.97
CA THR A 21 -54.08 -36.82 35.57
C THR A 21 -52.79 -36.01 35.66
N ALA A 22 -51.92 -36.28 36.64
CA ALA A 22 -50.61 -35.68 36.75
C ALA A 22 -49.68 -36.12 35.60
N VAL A 23 -49.69 -37.42 35.25
CA VAL A 23 -48.94 -37.95 34.09
C VAL A 23 -49.49 -37.42 32.77
N LEU A 24 -50.83 -37.28 32.62
CA LEU A 24 -51.45 -36.69 31.43
C LEU A 24 -51.18 -35.19 31.32
N ALA A 25 -51.13 -34.46 32.44
CA ALA A 25 -50.78 -33.04 32.47
C ALA A 25 -49.28 -32.78 32.15
N LEU A 26 -48.35 -33.67 32.63
CA LEU A 26 -46.95 -33.61 32.21
C LEU A 26 -46.75 -33.97 30.73
N GLY A 27 -47.54 -34.94 30.19
CA GLY A 27 -47.45 -35.28 28.75
C GLY A 27 -47.98 -34.19 27.82
N LEU A 28 -48.97 -33.39 28.27
CA LEU A 28 -49.48 -32.24 27.51
C LEU A 28 -48.58 -31.00 27.56
N ALA A 29 -47.78 -30.85 28.63
CA ALA A 29 -46.81 -29.77 28.72
C ALA A 29 -45.62 -29.97 27.73
N GLY A 30 -45.17 -31.22 27.52
CA GLY A 30 -44.11 -31.55 26.53
C GLY A 30 -44.56 -31.35 25.08
N CYS A 31 -45.86 -31.51 24.75
CA CYS A 31 -46.41 -31.28 23.41
C CYS A 31 -46.49 -29.79 23.02
N SER A 32 -46.38 -28.84 23.96
CA SER A 32 -46.44 -27.41 23.68
C SER A 32 -45.10 -26.77 23.37
N ALA A 33 -43.99 -27.38 23.77
CA ALA A 33 -42.62 -26.79 23.60
C ALA A 33 -42.08 -26.98 22.18
N GLU A 34 -42.33 -28.11 21.49
CA GLU A 34 -41.80 -28.37 20.14
C GLU A 34 -42.32 -27.41 19.04
N PRO A 35 -43.62 -27.08 18.98
CA PRO A 35 -44.09 -26.06 18.01
C PRO A 35 -43.45 -24.70 18.26
N ILE A 36 -43.25 -24.28 19.53
CA ILE A 36 -42.60 -23.02 19.85
C ILE A 36 -41.11 -23.06 19.44
N ALA A 37 -40.41 -24.16 19.67
CA ALA A 37 -39.04 -24.33 19.25
C ALA A 37 -38.86 -24.34 17.71
N ARG A 38 -39.84 -24.93 16.99
CA ARG A 38 -39.85 -24.95 15.54
C ARG A 38 -40.10 -23.55 14.96
N GLU A 39 -41.05 -22.79 15.50
CA GLU A 39 -41.29 -21.40 15.17
C GLU A 39 -40.04 -20.54 15.41
N GLY A 40 -39.36 -20.75 16.54
CA GLY A 40 -38.10 -20.06 16.85
C GLY A 40 -37.01 -20.32 15.82
N ARG A 41 -36.82 -21.58 15.41
CA ARG A 41 -35.86 -21.95 14.35
C ARG A 41 -36.21 -21.34 12.98
N GLN A 42 -37.49 -21.30 12.64
CA GLN A 42 -37.93 -20.69 11.40
C GLN A 42 -37.69 -19.17 11.37
N LEU A 43 -38.03 -18.46 12.46
CA LEU A 43 -37.76 -17.01 12.59
C LEU A 43 -36.26 -16.66 12.45
N ILE A 44 -35.37 -17.50 13.00
CA ILE A 44 -33.93 -17.32 12.82
C ILE A 44 -33.56 -17.50 11.34
N GLY A 45 -34.10 -18.49 10.65
CA GLY A 45 -33.91 -18.72 9.21
C GLY A 45 -34.41 -17.56 8.35
N GLU A 46 -35.44 -16.85 8.78
CA GLU A 46 -36.00 -15.64 8.13
C GLU A 46 -35.22 -14.36 8.46
N GLY A 47 -34.15 -14.44 9.26
CA GLY A 47 -33.34 -13.29 9.66
C GLY A 47 -33.88 -12.50 10.86
N ARG A 48 -34.99 -12.93 11.46
CA ARG A 48 -35.60 -12.34 12.67
C ARG A 48 -34.99 -12.95 13.94
N LEU A 49 -33.70 -12.63 14.14
CA LEU A 49 -32.80 -13.32 15.07
C LEU A 49 -33.25 -13.23 16.52
N GLU A 50 -33.57 -12.02 17.02
CA GLU A 50 -33.97 -11.80 18.41
C GLU A 50 -35.32 -12.45 18.74
N ALA A 51 -36.29 -12.33 17.81
CA ALA A 51 -37.60 -12.95 17.98
C ALA A 51 -37.49 -14.47 18.00
N GLY A 52 -36.64 -15.04 17.14
CA GLY A 52 -36.44 -16.50 17.10
C GLY A 52 -35.74 -17.03 18.35
N LEU A 53 -34.72 -16.31 18.89
CA LEU A 53 -34.06 -16.67 20.15
C LEU A 53 -35.03 -16.56 21.34
N GLY A 54 -35.89 -15.55 21.38
CA GLY A 54 -36.95 -15.41 22.38
C GLY A 54 -37.90 -16.63 22.39
N LYS A 55 -38.35 -17.08 21.21
CA LYS A 55 -39.18 -18.30 21.08
C LYS A 55 -38.44 -19.57 21.53
N LEU A 56 -37.16 -19.72 21.24
CA LEU A 56 -36.35 -20.83 21.74
C LEU A 56 -36.17 -20.78 23.26
N GLN A 57 -36.07 -19.58 23.84
CA GLN A 57 -36.03 -19.41 25.30
C GLN A 57 -37.40 -19.77 25.95
N ASP A 58 -38.49 -19.39 25.30
CA ASP A 58 -39.84 -19.78 25.76
C ASP A 58 -40.06 -21.30 25.69
N ALA A 59 -39.58 -21.95 24.63
CA ALA A 59 -39.58 -23.41 24.54
C ALA A 59 -38.80 -24.08 25.67
N THR A 60 -37.62 -23.54 26.00
CA THR A 60 -36.77 -24.02 27.13
C THR A 60 -37.44 -23.77 28.48
N ARG A 61 -38.25 -22.71 28.64
CA ARG A 61 -39.06 -22.47 29.86
C ARG A 61 -40.26 -23.39 29.93
N ALA A 62 -40.87 -23.73 28.80
CA ALA A 62 -42.03 -24.60 28.76
C ALA A 62 -41.67 -26.06 29.10
N ASP A 63 -40.49 -26.53 28.71
CA ASP A 63 -39.97 -27.81 29.10
C ASP A 63 -38.49 -27.72 29.56
N PRO A 64 -38.23 -27.43 30.84
CA PRO A 64 -36.91 -27.35 31.40
C PRO A 64 -36.16 -28.69 31.50
N SER A 65 -36.86 -29.81 31.39
CA SER A 65 -36.28 -31.15 31.53
C SER A 65 -35.64 -31.65 30.23
N ASP A 66 -36.04 -31.11 29.09
CA ASP A 66 -35.45 -31.47 27.79
C ASP A 66 -34.17 -30.70 27.51
N TYR A 67 -33.04 -31.39 27.59
CA TYR A 67 -31.73 -30.85 27.30
C TYR A 67 -31.56 -30.43 25.84
N SER A 68 -32.37 -30.96 24.91
CA SER A 68 -32.28 -30.67 23.50
C SER A 68 -32.59 -29.19 23.20
N TYR A 69 -33.60 -28.60 23.89
CA TYR A 69 -33.95 -27.19 23.73
C TYR A 69 -32.87 -26.23 24.27
N ARG A 70 -32.22 -26.61 25.41
CA ARG A 70 -31.09 -25.80 25.94
C ARG A 70 -29.91 -25.85 25.00
N THR A 71 -29.56 -27.01 24.48
CA THR A 71 -28.47 -27.18 23.51
C THR A 71 -28.78 -26.43 22.23
N ALA A 72 -30.03 -26.54 21.73
CA ALA A 72 -30.47 -25.79 20.53
C ALA A 72 -30.43 -24.27 20.75
N LEU A 73 -30.89 -23.78 21.93
CA LEU A 73 -30.85 -22.36 22.27
C LEU A 73 -29.40 -21.84 22.31
N SER A 74 -28.51 -22.56 23.02
CA SER A 74 -27.09 -22.21 23.12
C SER A 74 -26.42 -22.18 21.72
N ALA A 75 -26.58 -23.24 20.92
CA ALA A 75 -25.99 -23.33 19.58
C ALA A 75 -26.51 -22.24 18.64
N GLN A 76 -27.81 -21.93 18.69
CA GLN A 76 -28.38 -20.87 17.86
C GLN A 76 -27.97 -19.48 18.34
N ARG A 77 -27.87 -19.26 19.66
CA ARG A 77 -27.35 -18.01 20.23
C ARG A 77 -25.92 -17.75 19.77
N ASP A 78 -25.05 -18.76 19.88
CA ASP A 78 -23.64 -18.63 19.46
C ASP A 78 -23.54 -18.34 17.96
N ARG A 79 -24.37 -18.98 17.13
CA ARG A 79 -24.43 -18.71 15.69
C ARG A 79 -24.89 -17.29 15.39
N VAL A 80 -25.95 -16.82 16.05
CA VAL A 80 -26.46 -15.45 15.90
C VAL A 80 -25.41 -14.43 16.33
N LEU A 81 -24.73 -14.65 17.44
CA LEU A 81 -23.65 -13.80 17.91
C LEU A 81 -22.49 -13.76 16.90
N PHE A 82 -22.11 -14.91 16.35
CA PHE A 82 -21.07 -14.99 15.31
C PHE A 82 -21.46 -14.22 14.05
N ASP A 83 -22.68 -14.40 13.55
CA ASP A 83 -23.17 -13.72 12.35
C ASP A 83 -23.27 -12.20 12.54
N LEU A 84 -23.78 -11.74 13.70
CA LEU A 84 -23.85 -10.31 14.05
C LEU A 84 -22.47 -9.69 14.23
N LEU A 85 -21.51 -10.36 14.89
CA LEU A 85 -20.14 -9.89 15.01
C LEU A 85 -19.46 -9.82 13.65
N GLY A 86 -19.67 -10.85 12.79
CA GLY A 86 -19.12 -10.85 11.44
C GLY A 86 -19.69 -9.75 10.57
N SER A 87 -20.99 -9.38 10.72
CA SER A 87 -21.58 -8.24 10.01
C SER A 87 -21.03 -6.92 10.54
N ALA A 88 -20.93 -6.76 11.86
CA ALA A 88 -20.37 -5.56 12.48
C ALA A 88 -18.93 -5.29 12.04
N ASP A 89 -18.08 -6.33 11.97
CA ASP A 89 -16.70 -6.21 11.53
C ASP A 89 -16.60 -5.82 10.04
N ARG A 90 -17.47 -6.41 9.18
CA ARG A 90 -17.53 -6.02 7.76
C ARG A 90 -18.00 -4.58 7.58
N ASP A 91 -18.98 -4.14 8.39
CA ASP A 91 -19.47 -2.76 8.36
C ASP A 91 -18.41 -1.77 8.85
N THR A 92 -17.66 -2.14 9.88
CA THR A 92 -16.50 -1.36 10.37
C THR A 92 -15.43 -1.25 9.28
N ALA A 93 -15.06 -2.34 8.64
CA ALA A 93 -14.09 -2.36 7.54
C ALA A 93 -14.56 -1.54 6.33
N GLY A 94 -15.88 -1.52 6.07
CA GLY A 94 -16.52 -0.73 5.02
C GLY A 94 -16.81 0.73 5.40
N ALA A 95 -16.35 1.22 6.55
CA ALA A 95 -16.61 2.57 7.10
C ALA A 95 -18.12 2.90 7.23
N ARG A 96 -18.96 1.88 7.44
CA ARG A 96 -20.41 2.02 7.70
C ARG A 96 -20.66 2.10 9.20
N ASP A 97 -20.17 3.16 9.84
CA ASP A 97 -20.08 3.31 11.29
C ASP A 97 -21.44 3.12 12.01
N VAL A 98 -22.55 3.61 11.40
CA VAL A 98 -23.91 3.51 12.01
C VAL A 98 -24.40 2.06 12.01
N ALA A 99 -24.22 1.34 10.90
CA ALA A 99 -24.63 -0.06 10.81
C ALA A 99 -23.78 -0.97 11.71
N ALA A 100 -22.47 -0.68 11.81
CA ALA A 100 -21.56 -1.37 12.73
C ALA A 100 -21.98 -1.16 14.19
N GLU A 101 -22.26 0.09 14.60
CA GLU A 101 -22.74 0.44 15.94
C GLU A 101 -24.03 -0.32 16.29
N GLU A 102 -25.00 -0.34 15.38
CA GLU A 102 -26.26 -1.07 15.59
C GLU A 102 -26.01 -2.57 15.77
N SER A 103 -25.17 -3.18 14.92
CA SER A 103 -24.85 -4.60 15.00
C SER A 103 -24.13 -4.96 16.31
N TYR A 104 -23.15 -4.16 16.76
CA TYR A 104 -22.50 -4.38 18.06
C TYR A 104 -23.46 -4.19 19.25
N ARG A 105 -24.37 -3.22 19.21
CA ARG A 105 -25.41 -3.04 20.24
C ARG A 105 -26.37 -4.22 20.30
N ARG A 106 -26.74 -4.82 19.17
CA ARG A 106 -27.57 -6.03 19.10
C ARG A 106 -26.83 -7.22 19.71
N VAL A 107 -25.52 -7.35 19.48
CA VAL A 107 -24.71 -8.37 20.17
C VAL A 107 -24.75 -8.16 21.68
N LEU A 108 -24.55 -6.93 22.15
CA LEU A 108 -24.55 -6.60 23.59
C LEU A 108 -25.94 -6.75 24.25
N ALA A 109 -27.02 -6.65 23.49
CA ALA A 109 -28.38 -6.95 23.97
C ALA A 109 -28.55 -8.46 24.24
N LEU A 110 -27.87 -9.32 23.49
CA LEU A 110 -27.88 -10.78 23.66
C LEU A 110 -26.82 -11.27 24.66
N ASP A 111 -25.66 -10.61 24.70
CA ASP A 111 -24.53 -10.92 25.55
C ASP A 111 -23.85 -9.60 26.03
N PRO A 112 -24.30 -9.05 27.18
CA PRO A 112 -23.84 -7.75 27.68
C PRO A 112 -22.34 -7.66 28.02
N VAL A 113 -21.69 -8.80 28.24
CA VAL A 113 -20.26 -8.89 28.62
C VAL A 113 -19.36 -9.33 27.48
N ASN A 114 -19.87 -9.39 26.24
CA ASN A 114 -19.10 -9.82 25.09
C ASN A 114 -17.91 -8.90 24.83
N PRO A 115 -16.65 -9.36 25.01
CA PRO A 115 -15.48 -8.48 24.97
C PRO A 115 -15.22 -7.94 23.55
N ARG A 116 -15.55 -8.74 22.52
CA ARG A 116 -15.36 -8.33 21.12
C ARG A 116 -16.34 -7.23 20.73
N ALA A 117 -17.61 -7.36 21.15
CA ALA A 117 -18.61 -6.34 20.87
C ALA A 117 -18.36 -5.05 21.63
N LEU A 118 -17.90 -5.11 22.89
CA LEU A 118 -17.52 -3.94 23.68
C LEU A 118 -16.34 -3.21 23.05
N ALA A 119 -15.28 -3.92 22.67
CA ALA A 119 -14.11 -3.35 22.01
C ALA A 119 -14.46 -2.76 20.63
N GLY A 120 -15.28 -3.48 19.85
CA GLY A 120 -15.72 -3.02 18.53
C GLY A 120 -16.59 -1.76 18.60
N LEU A 121 -17.55 -1.72 19.52
CA LEU A 121 -18.39 -0.55 19.75
C LEU A 121 -17.57 0.66 20.19
N ASP A 122 -16.64 0.48 21.13
CA ASP A 122 -15.74 1.56 21.58
C ASP A 122 -14.86 2.08 20.44
N ALA A 123 -14.35 1.20 19.57
CA ALA A 123 -13.57 1.57 18.39
C ALA A 123 -14.41 2.41 17.41
N VAL A 124 -15.65 2.00 17.09
CA VAL A 124 -16.56 2.74 16.20
C VAL A 124 -16.90 4.11 16.78
N LEU A 125 -17.21 4.18 18.08
CA LEU A 125 -17.52 5.44 18.75
C LEU A 125 -16.32 6.38 18.78
N ARG A 126 -15.09 5.87 18.97
CA ARG A 126 -13.85 6.68 18.87
C ARG A 126 -13.68 7.26 17.48
N VAL A 127 -13.79 6.45 16.43
CA VAL A 127 -13.67 6.92 15.05
C VAL A 127 -14.68 8.04 14.75
N ARG A 128 -15.92 7.85 15.16
CA ARG A 128 -16.97 8.86 15.00
C ARG A 128 -16.70 10.15 15.78
N ARG A 129 -16.22 10.03 17.02
CA ARG A 129 -15.81 11.19 17.84
C ARG A 129 -14.67 11.93 17.18
N HIS A 130 -13.61 11.23 16.73
CA HIS A 130 -12.48 11.85 16.05
C HIS A 130 -12.90 12.59 14.79
N ARG A 131 -13.77 12.01 13.95
CA ARG A 131 -14.29 12.68 12.75
C ARG A 131 -15.08 13.96 13.11
N ALA A 132 -15.93 13.90 14.14
CA ALA A 132 -16.66 15.07 14.61
C ALA A 132 -15.73 16.17 15.14
N GLU A 133 -14.67 15.82 15.87
CA GLU A 133 -13.67 16.78 16.37
C GLU A 133 -12.88 17.41 15.22
N VAL A 134 -12.49 16.65 14.19
CA VAL A 134 -11.84 17.20 12.98
C VAL A 134 -12.76 18.19 12.27
N GLN A 135 -14.05 17.86 12.10
CA GLN A 135 -15.02 18.79 11.50
C GLN A 135 -15.19 20.07 12.33
N ARG A 136 -15.25 19.95 13.64
CA ARG A 136 -15.31 21.12 14.55
C ARG A 136 -14.05 21.98 14.44
N ALA A 137 -12.88 21.36 14.32
CA ALA A 137 -11.61 22.06 14.16
C ALA A 137 -11.57 22.88 12.87
N VAL A 138 -11.99 22.30 11.74
CA VAL A 138 -12.10 23.00 10.45
C VAL A 138 -13.12 24.13 10.52
N ALA A 139 -14.26 23.93 11.18
CA ALA A 139 -15.27 24.95 11.36
C ALA A 139 -14.79 26.08 12.29
N ALA A 140 -13.98 25.80 13.30
CA ALA A 140 -13.37 26.81 14.19
C ALA A 140 -12.36 27.68 13.42
N GLU A 141 -11.53 27.06 12.55
CA GLU A 141 -10.59 27.78 11.68
C GLU A 141 -11.33 28.72 10.73
N ALA A 142 -12.40 28.26 10.08
CA ALA A 142 -13.24 29.09 9.21
C ALA A 142 -13.84 30.33 9.92
N LYS A 143 -14.02 30.26 11.25
CA LYS A 143 -14.46 31.39 12.10
C LYS A 143 -13.29 32.24 12.62
N GLY A 144 -12.06 31.99 12.20
CA GLY A 144 -10.87 32.69 12.67
C GLY A 144 -10.32 32.21 14.03
N GLN A 145 -10.91 31.17 14.64
CA GLN A 145 -10.49 30.58 15.91
C GLN A 145 -9.41 29.51 15.71
N VAL A 146 -8.28 29.91 15.15
CA VAL A 146 -7.21 29.00 14.71
C VAL A 146 -6.64 28.16 15.86
N GLU A 147 -6.41 28.78 17.04
CA GLU A 147 -5.85 28.08 18.21
C GLU A 147 -6.79 26.96 18.69
N LEU A 148 -8.11 27.25 18.74
CA LEU A 148 -9.10 26.25 19.10
C LEU A 148 -9.11 25.08 18.10
N GLY A 149 -9.01 25.38 16.81
CA GLY A 149 -8.92 24.35 15.77
C GLY A 149 -7.71 23.44 15.94
N LEU A 150 -6.52 24.03 16.19
CA LEU A 150 -5.30 23.28 16.43
C LEU A 150 -5.35 22.43 17.71
N ASP A 151 -5.97 22.94 18.79
CA ASP A 151 -6.13 22.19 20.05
C ASP A 151 -7.03 20.96 19.87
N LEU A 152 -8.14 21.09 19.15
CA LEU A 152 -9.03 19.98 18.83
C LEU A 152 -8.32 18.89 18.00
N LEU A 153 -7.54 19.29 16.99
CA LEU A 153 -6.77 18.36 16.16
C LEU A 153 -5.67 17.67 16.95
N ASN A 154 -4.98 18.39 17.85
CA ASN A 154 -3.97 17.82 18.72
C ASN A 154 -4.56 16.77 19.66
N LYS A 155 -5.77 16.99 20.24
CA LYS A 155 -6.47 15.98 21.05
C LYS A 155 -6.72 14.69 20.27
N VAL A 156 -7.21 14.79 19.02
CA VAL A 156 -7.40 13.62 18.15
C VAL A 156 -6.07 12.92 17.88
N LEU A 157 -5.00 13.66 17.62
CA LEU A 157 -3.69 13.09 17.29
C LEU A 157 -2.95 12.49 18.49
N VAL A 158 -3.26 12.91 19.71
CA VAL A 158 -2.77 12.26 20.94
C VAL A 158 -3.42 10.88 21.12
N GLU A 159 -4.73 10.75 20.84
CA GLU A 159 -5.43 9.47 20.90
C GLU A 159 -5.12 8.55 19.70
N ASN A 160 -4.95 9.12 18.52
CA ASN A 160 -4.63 8.39 17.28
C ASN A 160 -3.62 9.19 16.44
N PRO A 161 -2.30 8.95 16.64
CA PRO A 161 -1.24 9.63 15.88
C PRO A 161 -1.31 9.43 14.38
N GLU A 162 -1.88 8.29 13.92
CA GLU A 162 -2.00 7.93 12.51
C GLU A 162 -3.26 8.45 11.83
N HIS A 163 -4.09 9.27 12.52
CA HIS A 163 -5.33 9.80 11.95
C HIS A 163 -5.05 10.75 10.78
N ARG A 164 -5.24 10.26 9.56
CA ARG A 164 -4.86 10.95 8.33
C ARG A 164 -5.50 12.32 8.18
N GLU A 165 -6.84 12.40 8.29
CA GLU A 165 -7.59 13.66 8.13
C GLU A 165 -7.18 14.72 9.15
N ALA A 166 -6.90 14.32 10.40
CA ALA A 166 -6.46 15.25 11.45
C ALA A 166 -5.05 15.78 11.16
N ARG A 167 -4.13 14.95 10.67
CA ARG A 167 -2.78 15.37 10.26
C ARG A 167 -2.83 16.34 9.09
N GLU A 168 -3.62 16.02 8.07
CA GLU A 168 -3.80 16.86 6.88
C GLU A 168 -4.41 18.23 7.28
N ALA A 169 -5.50 18.24 8.03
CA ALA A 169 -6.14 19.47 8.51
C ALA A 169 -5.18 20.33 9.37
N ARG A 170 -4.41 19.70 10.29
CA ARG A 170 -3.42 20.43 11.10
C ARG A 170 -2.34 21.07 10.23
N ARG A 171 -1.81 20.34 9.25
CA ARG A 171 -0.80 20.88 8.32
C ARG A 171 -1.36 22.06 7.52
N GLU A 172 -2.59 21.94 7.04
CA GLU A 172 -3.23 22.99 6.26
C GLU A 172 -3.47 24.26 7.07
N ILE A 173 -4.02 24.14 8.30
CA ILE A 173 -4.22 25.27 9.20
C ILE A 173 -2.89 25.94 9.57
N GLN A 174 -1.86 25.15 9.90
CA GLN A 174 -0.53 25.67 10.21
C GLN A 174 0.10 26.38 8.99
N SER A 175 -0.06 25.82 7.79
CA SER A 175 0.43 26.44 6.55
C SER A 175 -0.27 27.78 6.27
N ARG A 176 -1.59 27.86 6.41
CA ARG A 176 -2.36 29.11 6.23
C ARG A 176 -1.94 30.17 7.26
N ARG A 177 -1.81 29.79 8.54
CA ARG A 177 -1.34 30.69 9.60
C ARG A 177 0.05 31.21 9.28
N PHE A 178 0.97 30.35 8.87
CA PHE A 178 2.32 30.74 8.51
C PHE A 178 2.33 31.72 7.33
N LYS A 179 1.50 31.48 6.29
CA LYS A 179 1.36 32.43 5.17
C LYS A 179 0.86 33.80 5.62
N GLN A 180 -0.01 33.87 6.63
CA GLN A 180 -0.48 35.13 7.20
C GLN A 180 0.60 35.86 8.01
N VAL A 181 1.38 35.12 8.82
CA VAL A 181 2.45 35.69 9.66
C VAL A 181 3.62 36.22 8.83
N ILE A 182 3.92 35.55 7.69
CA ILE A 182 5.03 35.95 6.80
C ILE A 182 4.58 36.94 5.71
N SER A 183 3.29 37.26 5.59
CA SER A 183 2.89 38.32 4.68
C SER A 183 3.47 39.63 5.19
N SER A 184 4.45 40.17 4.42
CA SER A 184 4.97 41.50 4.63
C SER A 184 3.80 42.48 4.74
N PRO A 185 3.86 43.54 5.61
CA PRO A 185 2.85 44.56 5.65
C PRO A 185 2.54 45.04 4.24
N GLN A 186 1.28 44.96 3.83
CA GLN A 186 0.86 45.51 2.55
C GLN A 186 0.42 46.95 2.73
N LEU A 187 0.80 47.81 1.78
CA LEU A 187 0.29 49.15 1.74
C LEU A 187 -1.23 49.09 1.53
N ARG A 188 -1.98 49.75 2.40
CA ARG A 188 -3.41 50.01 2.23
C ARG A 188 -3.62 51.47 1.85
N SER A 189 -3.60 51.73 0.55
CA SER A 189 -3.99 53.04 0.06
C SER A 189 -5.49 53.25 0.26
N ARG A 190 -5.86 54.48 0.66
CA ARG A 190 -7.28 54.89 0.66
C ARG A 190 -7.84 54.98 -0.77
N PHE A 191 -6.99 55.08 -1.76
CA PHE A 191 -7.35 55.11 -3.17
C PHE A 191 -7.21 53.72 -3.80
N THR A 192 -8.33 53.09 -3.99
CA THR A 192 -8.44 51.82 -4.75
C THR A 192 -8.65 52.08 -6.25
N LEU A 193 -8.80 53.34 -6.66
CA LEU A 193 -8.99 53.72 -8.04
C LEU A 193 -7.65 53.87 -8.76
N PRO A 194 -7.57 53.45 -10.05
CA PRO A 194 -6.39 53.65 -10.85
C PRO A 194 -6.08 55.13 -11.06
N ILE A 195 -4.79 55.46 -11.07
CA ILE A 195 -4.29 56.82 -11.25
C ILE A 195 -3.61 56.98 -12.59
N SER A 196 -3.67 58.21 -13.13
CA SER A 196 -2.93 58.60 -14.34
C SER A 196 -1.97 59.72 -13.96
N LEU A 197 -0.68 59.54 -14.29
CA LEU A 197 0.38 60.48 -13.97
C LEU A 197 1.22 60.77 -15.19
N GLU A 198 1.50 62.06 -15.44
CA GLU A 198 2.45 62.48 -16.47
C GLU A 198 3.41 63.51 -15.84
N PHE A 199 4.68 63.10 -15.76
CA PHE A 199 5.76 63.97 -15.29
C PHE A 199 6.89 63.93 -16.35
N ARG A 200 7.43 65.09 -16.69
CA ARG A 200 8.57 65.22 -17.59
C ARG A 200 9.69 65.97 -16.86
N ASP A 201 10.85 65.31 -16.75
CA ASP A 201 12.04 65.85 -16.09
C ASP A 201 11.76 66.45 -14.68
N ALA A 202 10.92 65.79 -13.93
CA ALA A 202 10.55 66.22 -12.56
C ALA A 202 11.51 65.61 -11.53
N GLY A 203 11.78 66.33 -10.45
CA GLY A 203 12.53 65.79 -9.31
C GLY A 203 11.79 64.64 -8.65
N LEU A 204 12.48 63.54 -8.30
CA LEU A 204 11.87 62.35 -7.72
C LEU A 204 11.02 62.68 -6.46
N ARG A 205 11.50 63.55 -5.58
CA ARG A 205 10.78 63.97 -4.37
C ARG A 205 9.49 64.69 -4.71
N GLN A 206 9.47 65.55 -5.75
CA GLN A 206 8.26 66.25 -6.20
C GLN A 206 7.19 65.28 -6.70
N VAL A 207 7.60 64.22 -7.38
CA VAL A 207 6.67 63.15 -7.84
C VAL A 207 6.06 62.41 -6.64
N PHE A 208 6.88 62.03 -5.65
CA PHE A 208 6.38 61.38 -4.44
C PHE A 208 5.54 62.29 -3.56
N ASP A 209 5.84 63.61 -3.48
CA ASP A 209 5.02 64.59 -2.79
C ASP A 209 3.61 64.74 -3.45
N ALA A 210 3.56 64.68 -4.75
CA ALA A 210 2.29 64.67 -5.50
C ALA A 210 1.50 63.38 -5.24
N LEU A 211 2.19 62.22 -5.23
CA LEU A 211 1.60 60.95 -4.89
C LEU A 211 1.09 60.91 -3.44
N ALA A 212 1.85 61.45 -2.50
CA ALA A 212 1.44 61.54 -1.06
C ALA A 212 0.15 62.33 -0.88
N LYS A 213 0.05 63.50 -1.52
CA LYS A 213 -1.17 64.36 -1.49
C LYS A 213 -2.38 63.67 -2.09
N GLY A 214 -2.18 62.87 -3.17
CA GLY A 214 -3.29 62.16 -3.83
C GLY A 214 -3.72 60.88 -3.11
N SER A 215 -2.79 60.16 -2.49
CA SER A 215 -3.03 58.80 -1.94
C SER A 215 -3.20 58.72 -0.44
N GLY A 216 -2.74 59.75 0.30
CA GLY A 216 -2.66 59.68 1.75
C GLY A 216 -1.55 58.77 2.30
N LEU A 217 -0.62 58.32 1.41
CA LEU A 217 0.57 57.57 1.78
C LEU A 217 1.68 58.53 2.22
N ASN A 218 2.49 58.08 3.17
CA ASN A 218 3.68 58.79 3.62
C ASN A 218 4.91 58.13 3.02
N PHE A 219 5.83 58.94 2.48
CA PHE A 219 7.09 58.52 1.93
C PHE A 219 8.26 59.05 2.72
N ILE A 220 9.11 58.14 3.22
CA ILE A 220 10.35 58.45 3.94
C ILE A 220 11.51 58.08 3.04
N PHE A 221 12.49 58.97 2.89
CA PHE A 221 13.68 58.71 2.05
C PHE A 221 14.86 58.48 2.99
N ASP A 222 15.62 57.40 2.70
CA ASP A 222 16.92 57.17 3.32
C ASP A 222 17.89 58.28 2.91
N LYS A 223 18.83 58.60 3.79
CA LYS A 223 19.81 59.67 3.59
C LYS A 223 20.72 59.46 2.36
N GLU A 224 20.88 58.24 1.90
CA GLU A 224 21.70 57.90 0.73
C GLU A 224 20.92 57.99 -0.59
N VAL A 225 19.63 58.29 -0.55
CA VAL A 225 18.85 58.56 -1.79
C VAL A 225 19.28 59.92 -2.35
N ARG A 226 19.83 59.95 -3.55
CA ARG A 226 20.29 61.17 -4.19
C ARG A 226 19.12 62.16 -4.38
N PRO A 227 19.26 63.43 -3.99
CA PRO A 227 18.18 64.39 -4.11
C PRO A 227 17.94 64.91 -5.52
N ASP A 228 18.93 64.68 -6.42
CA ASP A 228 18.98 65.20 -7.80
C ASP A 228 18.42 64.24 -8.86
N ILE A 229 17.86 63.08 -8.44
CA ILE A 229 17.26 62.13 -9.39
C ILE A 229 16.07 62.77 -10.09
N ARG A 230 16.14 62.83 -11.41
CA ARG A 230 15.07 63.32 -12.30
C ARG A 230 14.36 62.14 -12.97
N VAL A 231 13.04 62.23 -13.01
CA VAL A 231 12.17 61.14 -13.53
C VAL A 231 11.24 61.69 -14.60
N SER A 232 11.14 60.96 -15.67
CA SER A 232 10.10 61.15 -16.71
C SER A 232 9.24 59.89 -16.73
N ILE A 233 7.96 60.05 -16.37
CA ILE A 233 7.01 58.94 -16.33
C ILE A 233 5.67 59.36 -16.91
N SER A 234 5.07 58.53 -17.73
CA SER A 234 3.72 58.68 -18.26
C SER A 234 2.99 57.36 -18.10
N ILE A 235 2.07 57.30 -17.14
CA ILE A 235 1.25 56.14 -16.84
C ILE A 235 -0.23 56.52 -16.84
N LYS A 236 -1.08 55.58 -17.31
CA LYS A 236 -2.54 55.75 -17.36
C LYS A 236 -3.20 54.52 -16.74
N ASP A 237 -4.20 54.77 -15.90
CA ASP A 237 -5.04 53.74 -15.31
C ASP A 237 -4.26 52.65 -14.57
N VAL A 238 -3.31 53.02 -13.72
CA VAL A 238 -2.44 52.14 -12.94
C VAL A 238 -2.74 52.29 -11.44
N LEU A 239 -2.77 51.17 -10.72
CA LEU A 239 -2.87 51.24 -9.25
C LEU A 239 -1.65 51.92 -8.65
N ILE A 240 -1.83 52.60 -7.51
CA ILE A 240 -0.78 53.41 -6.90
C ILE A 240 0.44 52.59 -6.47
N GLU A 241 0.24 51.37 -6.02
CA GLU A 241 1.31 50.45 -5.65
C GLU A 241 2.19 50.08 -6.85
N ASN A 242 1.55 49.86 -8.01
CA ASN A 242 2.26 49.58 -9.27
C ASN A 242 2.95 50.83 -9.78
N ALA A 243 2.33 52.01 -9.66
CA ALA A 243 2.94 53.30 -10.02
C ALA A 243 4.22 53.56 -9.21
N ILE A 244 4.20 53.27 -7.91
CA ILE A 244 5.36 53.37 -7.01
C ILE A 244 6.46 52.40 -7.47
N ALA A 245 6.14 51.14 -7.79
CA ALA A 245 7.12 50.17 -8.26
C ALA A 245 7.77 50.62 -9.59
N LEU A 246 6.97 51.15 -10.54
CA LEU A 246 7.45 51.70 -11.78
C LEU A 246 8.35 52.94 -11.62
N LEU A 247 8.23 53.67 -10.52
CA LEU A 247 9.11 54.78 -10.15
C LEU A 247 10.40 54.31 -9.50
N LEU A 248 10.35 53.26 -8.68
CA LEU A 248 11.49 52.78 -7.90
C LEU A 248 12.45 51.94 -8.74
N ASP A 249 11.93 50.95 -9.48
CA ASP A 249 12.75 49.97 -10.19
C ASP A 249 13.74 50.58 -11.22
N PRO A 250 13.33 51.52 -12.12
CA PRO A 250 14.27 52.12 -13.08
C PRO A 250 15.33 53.01 -12.44
N ASN A 251 15.03 53.56 -11.26
CA ASN A 251 15.92 54.45 -10.53
C ASN A 251 16.84 53.75 -9.52
N GLN A 252 16.89 52.40 -9.54
CA GLN A 252 17.68 51.60 -8.62
C GLN A 252 17.34 51.90 -7.15
N LEU A 253 16.07 52.12 -6.86
CA LEU A 253 15.53 52.33 -5.53
C LEU A 253 14.65 51.14 -5.12
N SER A 254 14.59 50.88 -3.85
CA SER A 254 13.69 49.87 -3.25
C SER A 254 12.81 50.52 -2.22
N GLY A 255 11.62 49.96 -1.99
CA GLY A 255 10.70 50.41 -0.96
C GLY A 255 10.48 49.35 0.10
N LYS A 256 10.52 49.76 1.40
CA LYS A 256 10.12 48.94 2.54
C LYS A 256 8.84 49.53 3.15
N VAL A 257 7.79 48.73 3.22
CA VAL A 257 6.56 49.10 3.90
C VAL A 257 6.82 49.02 5.41
N LEU A 258 6.74 50.16 6.10
CA LEU A 258 6.90 50.24 7.55
C LEU A 258 5.56 50.00 8.28
N ASN A 259 4.48 50.51 7.71
CA ASN A 259 3.12 50.27 8.19
C ASN A 259 2.12 50.44 7.02
N GLU A 260 0.81 50.32 7.28
CA GLU A 260 -0.24 50.31 6.25
C GLU A 260 -0.24 51.55 5.32
N ASN A 261 0.34 52.67 5.75
CA ASN A 261 0.32 53.93 5.00
C ASN A 261 1.71 54.59 4.85
N THR A 262 2.80 53.95 5.22
CA THR A 262 4.14 54.54 5.17
C THR A 262 5.14 53.63 4.45
N LEU A 263 5.82 54.16 3.46
CA LEU A 263 6.85 53.50 2.67
C LEU A 263 8.20 54.18 2.90
N LEU A 264 9.22 53.41 3.28
CA LEU A 264 10.62 53.85 3.28
C LEU A 264 11.27 53.56 1.93
N ILE A 265 11.87 54.57 1.31
CA ILE A 265 12.55 54.48 0.05
C ILE A 265 14.06 54.53 0.26
N TYR A 266 14.82 53.56 -0.27
CA TYR A 266 16.26 53.44 -0.09
C TYR A 266 16.94 52.93 -1.38
N PRO A 267 18.24 53.23 -1.59
CA PRO A 267 18.95 52.75 -2.78
C PRO A 267 19.14 51.22 -2.75
N THR A 268 19.03 50.57 -3.89
CA THR A 268 19.19 49.10 -4.05
C THR A 268 20.67 48.71 -4.03
N THR A 269 21.44 49.24 -3.09
CA THR A 269 22.83 48.82 -2.85
C THR A 269 22.86 47.60 -1.92
N ALA A 270 23.85 46.69 -2.09
CA ALA A 270 23.94 45.45 -1.33
C ALA A 270 23.98 45.69 0.22
N GLY A 271 24.53 46.83 0.65
CA GLY A 271 24.53 47.23 2.06
C GLY A 271 23.13 47.58 2.57
N LYS A 272 22.40 48.44 1.85
CA LYS A 272 21.08 48.92 2.22
C LYS A 272 20.00 47.84 2.10
N VAL A 273 20.11 46.98 1.10
CA VAL A 273 19.21 45.82 0.98
C VAL A 273 19.37 44.91 2.21
N ARG A 274 20.57 44.64 2.68
CA ARG A 274 20.81 43.84 3.90
C ARG A 274 20.30 44.55 5.18
N GLU A 275 20.37 45.88 5.23
CA GLU A 275 19.95 46.67 6.40
C GLU A 275 18.43 46.68 6.51
N TYR A 276 17.69 46.82 5.40
CA TYR A 276 16.24 47.04 5.41
C TYR A 276 15.42 45.81 5.04
N GLN A 277 16.02 44.77 4.47
CA GLN A 277 15.30 43.56 4.06
C GLN A 277 14.96 42.69 5.27
N ASP A 278 13.67 42.39 5.43
CA ASP A 278 13.22 41.48 6.48
C ASP A 278 13.57 40.03 6.14
N LEU A 279 14.19 39.33 7.09
CA LEU A 279 14.57 37.93 6.94
C LEU A 279 13.69 37.07 7.86
N VAL A 280 13.32 35.91 7.36
CA VAL A 280 12.54 34.89 8.06
C VAL A 280 13.39 33.63 8.17
N ILE A 281 13.37 33.00 9.36
CA ILE A 281 13.95 31.68 9.58
C ILE A 281 12.81 30.67 9.52
N ARG A 282 12.98 29.65 8.70
CA ARG A 282 12.03 28.54 8.62
C ARG A 282 12.72 27.20 8.63
N SER A 283 12.15 26.27 9.39
CA SER A 283 12.58 24.88 9.49
C SER A 283 11.65 24.00 8.65
N PHE A 284 12.26 23.14 7.83
CA PHE A 284 11.59 22.15 7.00
C PHE A 284 12.03 20.76 7.44
N TYR A 285 11.06 19.93 7.85
CA TYR A 285 11.28 18.52 8.15
C TYR A 285 10.92 17.71 6.91
N LEU A 286 11.91 17.03 6.33
CA LEU A 286 11.73 16.23 5.12
C LEU A 286 11.28 14.82 5.53
N GLU A 287 10.24 14.31 4.87
CA GLU A 287 9.70 12.99 5.17
C GLU A 287 10.40 11.89 4.36
N ASN A 288 10.74 12.18 3.10
CA ASN A 288 11.27 11.20 2.16
C ASN A 288 12.57 11.64 1.47
N ALA A 289 12.68 12.94 1.17
CA ALA A 289 13.82 13.47 0.44
C ALA A 289 15.09 13.53 1.30
N ASP A 290 16.26 13.33 0.69
CA ASP A 290 17.54 13.51 1.35
C ASP A 290 17.83 15.00 1.59
N VAL A 291 18.19 15.35 2.82
CA VAL A 291 18.39 16.74 3.25
C VAL A 291 19.58 17.40 2.55
N LYS A 292 20.66 16.67 2.23
CA LYS A 292 21.82 17.21 1.52
C LYS A 292 21.49 17.56 0.08
N GLN A 293 20.77 16.66 -0.61
CA GLN A 293 20.35 16.90 -1.98
C GLN A 293 19.38 18.09 -2.05
N THR A 294 18.44 18.16 -1.12
CA THR A 294 17.49 19.27 -1.00
C THR A 294 18.20 20.59 -0.72
N GLN A 295 19.19 20.62 0.20
CA GLN A 295 19.99 21.80 0.46
C GLN A 295 20.72 22.28 -0.79
N ASN A 296 21.35 21.35 -1.53
CA ASN A 296 22.07 21.67 -2.76
C ASN A 296 21.15 22.24 -3.84
N MET A 297 19.95 21.68 -3.99
CA MET A 297 18.92 22.22 -4.89
C MET A 297 18.54 23.65 -4.51
N ILE A 298 18.21 23.91 -3.24
CA ILE A 298 17.86 25.24 -2.74
C ILE A 298 18.99 26.25 -2.94
N LYS A 299 20.24 25.88 -2.59
CA LYS A 299 21.41 26.75 -2.80
C LYS A 299 21.63 27.08 -4.28
N THR A 300 21.44 26.12 -5.15
CA THR A 300 21.64 26.31 -6.60
C THR A 300 20.53 27.15 -7.23
N MET A 301 19.26 26.86 -6.91
CA MET A 301 18.11 27.50 -7.53
C MET A 301 17.81 28.89 -6.95
N LEU A 302 17.92 29.05 -5.63
CA LEU A 302 17.55 30.28 -4.93
C LEU A 302 18.76 31.10 -4.46
N LYS A 303 19.99 30.63 -4.70
CA LYS A 303 21.24 31.28 -4.29
C LYS A 303 21.30 31.64 -2.79
N THR A 304 20.52 30.94 -1.97
CA THR A 304 20.43 31.12 -0.52
C THR A 304 21.75 30.78 0.15
N LYS A 305 22.26 31.67 1.01
CA LYS A 305 23.54 31.51 1.70
C LYS A 305 23.37 30.87 3.08
N ASP A 306 22.33 31.29 3.82
CA ASP A 306 22.14 30.94 5.21
C ASP A 306 21.24 29.69 5.32
N THR A 307 21.84 28.53 5.20
CA THR A 307 21.15 27.24 5.35
C THR A 307 21.90 26.34 6.32
N PHE A 308 21.17 25.65 7.18
CA PHE A 308 21.67 24.65 8.12
C PHE A 308 20.94 23.33 7.91
N ILE A 309 21.62 22.21 8.03
CA ILE A 309 21.02 20.87 7.94
C ILE A 309 21.36 20.03 9.17
N ASP A 310 20.41 19.21 9.59
CA ASP A 310 20.61 18.10 10.54
C ASP A 310 20.17 16.80 9.86
N GLU A 311 21.16 15.94 9.57
CA GLU A 311 20.94 14.65 8.88
C GLU A 311 20.22 13.62 9.75
N LYS A 312 20.34 13.72 11.08
CA LYS A 312 19.71 12.73 11.99
C LYS A 312 18.20 12.81 12.02
N ILE A 313 17.66 14.02 11.90
CA ILE A 313 16.23 14.28 11.93
C ILE A 313 15.69 14.78 10.59
N ASN A 314 16.51 14.73 9.56
CA ASN A 314 16.18 15.16 8.19
C ASN A 314 15.64 16.61 8.14
N LEU A 315 16.31 17.52 8.88
CA LEU A 315 15.90 18.91 9.06
C LEU A 315 16.74 19.84 8.18
N LEU A 316 16.05 20.71 7.43
CA LEU A 316 16.63 21.83 6.69
C LEU A 316 16.12 23.15 7.29
N VAL A 317 17.02 24.00 7.74
CA VAL A 317 16.69 25.36 8.21
C VAL A 317 17.20 26.36 7.21
N ILE A 318 16.34 27.30 6.80
CA ILE A 318 16.64 28.35 5.84
C ILE A 318 16.34 29.69 6.47
N ARG A 319 17.28 30.64 6.32
CA ARG A 319 17.10 32.06 6.69
C ARG A 319 17.22 32.91 5.43
N ASP A 320 16.10 33.45 4.98
CA ASP A 320 16.06 34.29 3.77
C ASP A 320 14.77 35.16 3.79
N THR A 321 14.54 35.89 2.71
CA THR A 321 13.33 36.71 2.53
C THR A 321 12.06 35.86 2.48
N PRO A 322 10.89 36.42 2.84
CA PRO A 322 9.60 35.73 2.78
C PRO A 322 9.32 35.09 1.41
N GLU A 323 9.68 35.77 0.32
CA GLU A 323 9.49 35.30 -1.06
C GLU A 323 10.35 34.07 -1.37
N VAL A 324 11.65 34.12 -0.99
CA VAL A 324 12.58 32.99 -1.14
C VAL A 324 12.11 31.79 -0.31
N ILE A 325 11.63 32.01 0.91
CA ILE A 325 11.09 30.95 1.77
C ILE A 325 9.86 30.28 1.12
N ARG A 326 8.95 31.05 0.50
CA ARG A 326 7.80 30.50 -0.23
C ARG A 326 8.21 29.66 -1.45
N LEU A 327 9.19 30.16 -2.22
CA LEU A 327 9.75 29.40 -3.35
C LEU A 327 10.43 28.12 -2.85
N ALA A 328 11.19 28.19 -1.75
CA ALA A 328 11.81 27.02 -1.14
C ALA A 328 10.77 26.00 -0.68
N GLU A 329 9.65 26.46 -0.06
CA GLU A 329 8.55 25.56 0.33
C GLU A 329 7.95 24.81 -0.87
N ASN A 330 7.71 25.50 -1.97
CA ASN A 330 7.17 24.88 -3.18
C ASN A 330 8.16 23.89 -3.81
N LEU A 331 9.45 24.22 -3.87
CA LEU A 331 10.49 23.34 -4.40
C LEU A 331 10.65 22.09 -3.53
N ILE A 332 10.65 22.24 -2.20
CA ILE A 332 10.70 21.13 -1.25
C ILE A 332 9.48 20.22 -1.41
N ALA A 333 8.28 20.82 -1.49
CA ALA A 333 7.04 20.04 -1.67
C ALA A 333 7.02 19.23 -2.99
N MET A 334 7.67 19.73 -4.05
CA MET A 334 7.81 19.00 -5.31
C MET A 334 8.83 17.85 -5.24
N GLN A 335 9.79 17.91 -4.34
CA GLN A 335 10.84 16.89 -4.21
C GLN A 335 10.53 15.86 -3.12
N ASP A 336 9.87 16.26 -2.02
CA ASP A 336 9.63 15.41 -0.85
C ASP A 336 8.44 14.45 -1.08
N HIS A 337 8.60 13.55 -2.05
CA HIS A 337 7.66 12.49 -2.33
C HIS A 337 8.21 11.14 -1.90
N ALA A 338 7.32 10.28 -1.41
CA ALA A 338 7.69 8.91 -1.09
C ALA A 338 8.18 8.17 -2.33
N GLU A 339 9.27 7.43 -2.18
CA GLU A 339 9.81 6.62 -3.27
C GLU A 339 8.79 5.59 -3.76
N PRO A 340 8.71 5.38 -5.08
CA PRO A 340 7.83 4.37 -5.63
C PRO A 340 8.29 2.96 -5.24
N GLU A 341 7.31 2.06 -5.06
CA GLU A 341 7.53 0.68 -4.71
C GLU A 341 6.71 -0.24 -5.61
N VAL A 342 7.26 -1.42 -5.89
CA VAL A 342 6.62 -2.46 -6.70
C VAL A 342 6.66 -3.79 -5.97
N VAL A 343 5.57 -4.54 -6.03
CA VAL A 343 5.50 -5.96 -5.68
C VAL A 343 5.68 -6.75 -6.97
N LEU A 344 6.65 -7.65 -6.96
CA LEU A 344 6.93 -8.54 -8.07
C LEU A 344 6.42 -9.93 -7.70
N GLU A 345 5.52 -10.45 -8.51
CA GLU A 345 5.02 -11.82 -8.43
C GLU A 345 5.73 -12.62 -9.51
N VAL A 346 6.42 -13.68 -9.12
CA VAL A 346 7.11 -14.56 -10.04
C VAL A 346 6.47 -15.94 -9.94
N GLU A 347 6.13 -16.53 -11.07
CA GLU A 347 5.59 -17.87 -11.13
C GLU A 347 6.58 -18.79 -11.85
N VAL A 348 6.97 -19.84 -11.16
CA VAL A 348 7.83 -20.91 -11.69
C VAL A 348 7.01 -22.18 -11.70
N MET A 349 6.69 -22.67 -12.88
CA MET A 349 5.98 -23.92 -13.05
C MET A 349 6.87 -24.92 -13.81
N GLU A 350 7.11 -26.07 -13.21
CA GLU A 350 7.82 -27.19 -13.84
C GLU A 350 6.93 -28.43 -13.78
N ILE A 351 6.65 -29.01 -14.94
CA ILE A 351 5.90 -30.24 -15.09
C ILE A 351 6.83 -31.30 -15.68
N LEU A 352 7.10 -32.31 -14.88
CA LEU A 352 7.89 -33.47 -15.31
C LEU A 352 6.96 -34.67 -15.48
N ARG A 353 6.92 -35.23 -16.67
CA ARG A 353 6.20 -36.46 -16.98
C ARG A 353 7.20 -37.53 -17.36
N SER A 354 7.19 -38.63 -16.66
CA SER A 354 8.03 -39.81 -16.95
C SER A 354 7.15 -41.00 -17.35
N ARG A 355 7.56 -41.70 -18.34
CA ARG A 355 6.91 -42.95 -18.77
C ARG A 355 7.98 -43.99 -19.06
N LEU A 356 8.03 -45.04 -18.22
CA LEU A 356 8.92 -46.17 -18.40
C LEU A 356 8.07 -47.39 -18.75
N SER A 357 8.25 -47.93 -19.94
CA SER A 357 7.62 -49.15 -20.38
C SER A 357 8.70 -50.21 -20.70
N GLU A 358 8.65 -51.35 -20.02
CA GLU A 358 9.54 -52.46 -20.25
C GLU A 358 8.70 -53.71 -20.48
N LEU A 359 8.82 -54.26 -21.67
CA LEU A 359 8.02 -55.41 -22.09
C LEU A 359 8.88 -56.41 -22.81
N GLY A 360 8.92 -57.66 -22.36
CA GLY A 360 9.55 -58.76 -23.05
C GLY A 360 10.33 -59.72 -22.16
N LEU A 361 10.93 -60.70 -22.80
CA LEU A 361 11.78 -61.68 -22.16
C LEU A 361 13.24 -61.24 -22.26
N ARG A 362 13.87 -61.07 -21.10
CA ARG A 362 15.31 -60.82 -21.01
C ARG A 362 16.07 -62.13 -20.90
N PHE A 363 16.91 -62.42 -21.86
CA PHE A 363 17.79 -63.55 -21.87
C PHE A 363 19.18 -63.20 -21.33
N PRO A 364 19.97 -64.18 -20.77
CA PRO A 364 21.32 -63.90 -20.30
C PRO A 364 22.23 -63.45 -21.47
N GLU A 365 23.01 -62.39 -21.22
CA GLU A 365 23.87 -61.76 -22.22
C GLU A 365 25.10 -62.61 -22.56
N LYS A 366 25.42 -63.62 -21.74
CA LYS A 366 26.59 -64.49 -21.89
C LYS A 366 26.21 -65.95 -21.69
N PHE A 367 26.53 -66.77 -22.68
CA PHE A 367 26.47 -68.22 -22.55
C PHE A 367 27.89 -68.70 -22.30
N GLN A 368 28.11 -69.51 -21.27
CA GLN A 368 29.36 -70.18 -21.01
C GLN A 368 29.26 -71.62 -21.59
N PHE A 369 30.19 -71.96 -22.46
CA PHE A 369 30.35 -73.29 -22.95
C PHE A 369 31.50 -74.00 -22.19
N ASP A 370 31.31 -75.26 -21.82
CA ASP A 370 32.36 -76.05 -21.21
C ASP A 370 33.26 -76.61 -22.34
N THR A 371 34.40 -77.16 -21.97
CA THR A 371 35.40 -77.77 -22.88
C THR A 371 34.83 -78.94 -23.70
N GLU A 372 33.68 -79.48 -23.33
CA GLU A 372 32.93 -80.49 -24.02
C GLU A 372 31.83 -79.96 -24.95
N GLY A 373 31.71 -78.64 -25.12
CA GLY A 373 30.71 -77.98 -25.97
C GLY A 373 29.28 -77.93 -25.41
N LEU A 374 29.09 -78.33 -24.15
CA LEU A 374 27.79 -78.32 -23.49
C LEU A 374 27.57 -76.99 -22.83
N ILE A 375 26.34 -76.44 -22.94
CA ILE A 375 25.92 -75.17 -22.30
C ILE A 375 25.82 -75.46 -20.84
N LYS A 376 26.73 -74.83 -20.02
CA LYS A 376 26.69 -74.90 -18.56
C LYS A 376 25.90 -73.69 -18.04
N GLY A 377 24.72 -73.94 -17.62
CA GLY A 377 23.87 -72.94 -16.97
C GLY A 377 22.38 -73.21 -17.17
N GLN A 378 21.56 -72.76 -16.19
CA GLN A 378 20.11 -72.78 -16.37
C GLN A 378 19.75 -71.76 -17.41
N PHE A 379 19.02 -72.12 -18.44
CA PHE A 379 18.41 -71.21 -19.38
C PHE A 379 17.29 -70.48 -18.67
N SER A 380 17.60 -69.37 -17.99
CA SER A 380 16.63 -68.54 -17.26
C SER A 380 16.28 -67.27 -18.04
N GLY A 381 15.07 -67.20 -18.54
CA GLY A 381 14.49 -65.97 -19.08
C GLY A 381 13.73 -65.22 -18.00
N THR A 382 14.00 -63.95 -17.86
CA THR A 382 13.22 -63.09 -16.96
C THR A 382 12.17 -62.35 -17.77
N LEU A 383 10.89 -62.56 -17.44
CA LEU A 383 9.79 -61.83 -18.06
C LEU A 383 9.64 -60.46 -17.35
N ASN A 384 9.95 -59.40 -18.07
CA ASN A 384 9.76 -58.04 -17.59
C ASN A 384 8.44 -57.49 -18.14
N LEU A 385 7.53 -57.12 -17.22
CA LEU A 385 6.24 -56.48 -17.47
C LEU A 385 6.15 -55.27 -16.55
N LYS A 386 6.63 -54.12 -17.05
CA LYS A 386 6.65 -52.89 -16.26
C LYS A 386 6.11 -51.74 -17.08
N ASN A 387 5.19 -50.99 -16.50
CA ASN A 387 4.67 -49.74 -17.08
C ASN A 387 4.49 -48.74 -15.97
N ASP A 388 5.50 -47.89 -15.76
CA ASP A 388 5.48 -46.82 -14.76
C ASP A 388 5.16 -45.52 -15.46
N VAL A 389 4.18 -44.78 -14.92
CA VAL A 389 3.83 -43.42 -15.36
C VAL A 389 3.89 -42.52 -14.17
N GLY A 390 4.78 -41.54 -14.22
CA GLY A 390 4.97 -40.55 -13.18
C GLY A 390 4.64 -39.15 -13.70
N THR A 391 4.00 -38.30 -12.87
CA THR A 391 3.83 -36.89 -13.14
C THR A 391 4.20 -36.12 -11.90
N THR A 392 5.14 -35.21 -12.00
CA THR A 392 5.53 -34.31 -10.91
C THR A 392 5.28 -32.89 -11.35
N ASN A 393 4.52 -32.15 -10.54
CA ASN A 393 4.26 -30.74 -10.77
C ASN A 393 4.91 -29.93 -9.64
N LEU A 394 5.80 -29.03 -9.99
CA LEU A 394 6.40 -28.07 -9.09
C LEU A 394 5.86 -26.68 -9.44
N LEU A 395 5.20 -26.04 -8.49
CA LEU A 395 4.74 -24.65 -8.62
C LEU A 395 5.32 -23.83 -7.48
N SER A 396 6.06 -22.78 -7.83
CA SER A 396 6.59 -21.81 -6.88
C SER A 396 6.14 -20.42 -7.26
N ASN A 397 5.57 -19.67 -6.31
CA ASN A 397 5.08 -18.31 -6.53
C ASN A 397 5.67 -17.35 -5.47
N PRO A 398 6.98 -17.02 -5.56
CA PRO A 398 7.58 -16.04 -4.67
C PRO A 398 7.08 -14.63 -4.99
N ARG A 399 6.85 -13.85 -3.92
CA ARG A 399 6.48 -12.44 -4.00
C ARG A 399 7.51 -11.62 -3.26
N ILE A 400 7.98 -10.54 -3.87
CA ILE A 400 8.94 -9.64 -3.26
C ILE A 400 8.53 -8.19 -3.49
N ARG A 401 8.60 -7.38 -2.43
CA ARG A 401 8.38 -5.93 -2.49
C ARG A 401 9.73 -5.23 -2.52
N VAL A 402 9.90 -4.34 -3.48
CA VAL A 402 11.16 -3.65 -3.76
C VAL A 402 10.90 -2.17 -3.99
N ARG A 403 11.80 -1.33 -3.48
CA ARG A 403 11.85 0.10 -3.80
C ARG A 403 12.42 0.33 -5.18
N ASN A 404 12.10 1.48 -5.73
CA ASN A 404 12.63 1.92 -7.01
C ASN A 404 14.17 1.98 -6.99
N ARG A 405 14.82 1.38 -8.00
CA ARG A 405 16.27 1.35 -8.19
C ARG A 405 17.07 0.63 -7.10
N GLU A 406 16.42 -0.10 -6.20
CA GLU A 406 17.09 -0.95 -5.23
C GLU A 406 17.13 -2.40 -5.70
N LYS A 407 18.22 -3.10 -5.34
CA LYS A 407 18.37 -4.53 -5.61
C LYS A 407 17.74 -5.36 -4.51
N ALA A 408 16.88 -6.28 -4.90
CA ALA A 408 16.34 -7.28 -4.00
C ALA A 408 16.77 -8.68 -4.41
N LYS A 409 17.03 -9.51 -3.40
CA LYS A 409 17.43 -10.92 -3.58
C LYS A 409 16.53 -11.80 -2.72
N ILE A 410 16.06 -12.88 -3.32
CA ILE A 410 15.36 -13.95 -2.65
C ILE A 410 16.09 -15.26 -2.95
N LEU A 411 16.24 -16.09 -1.92
CA LEU A 411 16.72 -17.47 -2.04
C LEU A 411 15.75 -18.37 -1.27
N ILE A 412 15.10 -19.28 -1.99
CA ILE A 412 14.17 -20.25 -1.41
C ILE A 412 14.66 -21.63 -1.81
N GLY A 413 15.19 -22.41 -0.87
CA GLY A 413 15.76 -23.71 -1.17
C GLY A 413 16.47 -24.32 0.01
N ASN A 414 17.27 -25.35 -0.29
CA ASN A 414 18.03 -26.13 0.67
C ASN A 414 19.53 -25.89 0.48
N ARG A 415 20.27 -25.94 1.57
CA ARG A 415 21.72 -25.98 1.55
C ARG A 415 22.20 -27.42 1.61
N ILE A 416 22.94 -27.83 0.59
CA ILE A 416 23.42 -29.20 0.47
C ILE A 416 24.91 -29.22 0.76
N PRO A 417 25.38 -30.05 1.71
CA PRO A 417 26.80 -30.22 1.97
C PRO A 417 27.44 -31.02 0.81
N VAL A 418 28.49 -30.46 0.22
CA VAL A 418 29.38 -31.14 -0.71
C VAL A 418 30.67 -31.42 0.02
N ILE A 419 31.00 -32.70 0.21
CA ILE A 419 32.20 -33.14 0.91
C ILE A 419 33.31 -33.35 -0.11
N SER A 420 34.41 -32.64 0.05
CA SER A 420 35.62 -32.80 -0.73
C SER A 420 36.71 -33.42 0.14
N SER A 421 37.14 -34.64 -0.15
CA SER A 421 38.16 -35.33 0.59
C SER A 421 39.52 -35.18 -0.13
N VAL A 422 40.49 -34.61 0.57
CA VAL A 422 41.86 -34.49 0.10
C VAL A 422 42.71 -35.53 0.85
N VAL A 423 43.32 -36.44 0.09
CA VAL A 423 44.24 -37.44 0.64
C VAL A 423 45.68 -36.92 0.51
N THR A 424 46.29 -36.60 1.64
CA THR A 424 47.71 -36.21 1.68
C THR A 424 48.55 -37.44 1.95
N PRO A 425 49.41 -37.89 0.97
CA PRO A 425 50.24 -39.04 1.19
C PRO A 425 51.31 -38.73 2.26
N SER A 426 51.35 -39.55 3.32
CA SER A 426 52.37 -39.51 4.35
C SER A 426 53.11 -40.87 4.36
N SER A 427 54.35 -40.87 4.80
CA SER A 427 55.21 -42.06 4.80
C SER A 427 54.76 -43.17 5.75
N THR A 428 53.85 -42.87 6.68
CA THR A 428 53.38 -43.85 7.71
C THR A 428 51.91 -44.17 7.58
N THR A 429 51.02 -43.19 7.28
CA THR A 429 49.60 -43.40 7.09
C THR A 429 49.02 -42.23 6.31
N PRO A 430 48.27 -42.42 5.24
CA PRO A 430 47.67 -41.32 4.48
C PRO A 430 46.67 -40.57 5.39
N VAL A 431 46.81 -39.24 5.42
CA VAL A 431 45.89 -38.36 6.16
C VAL A 431 44.78 -37.91 5.21
N ILE A 432 43.57 -38.27 5.54
CA ILE A 432 42.37 -37.84 4.83
C ILE A 432 41.81 -36.60 5.53
N THR A 433 41.72 -35.48 4.81
CA THR A 433 41.09 -34.26 5.29
C THR A 433 39.81 -33.98 4.52
N ASP A 434 38.69 -33.96 5.20
CA ASP A 434 37.40 -33.67 4.61
C ASP A 434 37.07 -32.19 4.76
N THR A 435 36.77 -31.52 3.66
CA THR A 435 36.30 -30.14 3.62
C THR A 435 34.83 -30.13 3.18
N ILE A 436 33.96 -29.52 3.98
CA ILE A 436 32.54 -29.40 3.69
C ILE A 436 32.29 -28.02 3.09
N GLN A 437 31.78 -27.98 1.87
CA GLN A 437 31.26 -26.79 1.22
C GLN A 437 29.74 -26.90 1.09
N TYR A 438 29.04 -25.79 1.32
CA TYR A 438 27.59 -25.77 1.16
C TYR A 438 27.21 -25.16 -0.18
N LEU A 439 26.36 -25.87 -0.92
CA LEU A 439 25.79 -25.43 -2.18
C LEU A 439 24.32 -25.08 -1.96
N ASP A 440 23.92 -23.86 -2.32
CA ASP A 440 22.52 -23.43 -2.27
C ASP A 440 21.79 -23.97 -3.50
N VAL A 441 20.75 -24.78 -3.29
CA VAL A 441 19.91 -25.40 -4.33
C VAL A 441 18.47 -24.97 -4.11
N GLY A 442 17.82 -24.44 -5.15
CA GLY A 442 16.46 -23.94 -5.11
C GLY A 442 16.23 -22.77 -6.06
N LEU A 443 15.29 -21.91 -5.72
CA LEU A 443 14.94 -20.71 -6.45
C LEU A 443 15.74 -19.53 -5.92
N LYS A 444 16.54 -18.91 -6.78
CA LYS A 444 17.28 -17.68 -6.52
C LYS A 444 16.83 -16.60 -7.49
N LEU A 445 16.32 -15.50 -6.95
CA LEU A 445 15.81 -14.37 -7.70
C LEU A 445 16.55 -13.09 -7.26
N GLU A 446 17.13 -12.39 -8.22
CA GLU A 446 17.72 -11.07 -8.04
C GLU A 446 17.06 -10.09 -9.00
N ILE A 447 16.52 -8.99 -8.47
CA ILE A 447 15.74 -8.03 -9.24
C ILE A 447 16.14 -6.60 -8.87
N GLU A 448 16.21 -5.74 -9.89
CA GLU A 448 16.43 -4.30 -9.77
C GLU A 448 15.36 -3.57 -10.63
N PRO A 449 14.26 -3.09 -10.04
CA PRO A 449 13.21 -2.39 -10.77
C PRO A 449 13.51 -0.91 -10.94
N ASN A 450 13.06 -0.32 -12.06
CA ASN A 450 13.01 1.11 -12.29
C ASN A 450 11.56 1.48 -12.70
N ILE A 451 10.84 2.13 -11.80
CA ILE A 451 9.43 2.49 -11.96
C ILE A 451 9.37 3.86 -12.64
N HIS A 452 8.65 3.95 -13.75
CA HIS A 452 8.45 5.17 -14.52
C HIS A 452 7.20 5.94 -14.06
N LEU A 453 7.17 7.24 -14.34
CA LEU A 453 6.03 8.10 -13.98
C LEU A 453 4.71 7.75 -14.69
N ASP A 454 4.78 7.01 -15.79
CA ASP A 454 3.62 6.48 -16.53
C ASP A 454 3.06 5.18 -15.94
N GLY A 455 3.68 4.67 -14.87
CA GLY A 455 3.32 3.40 -14.24
C GLY A 455 3.99 2.18 -14.88
N GLY A 456 4.79 2.36 -15.92
CA GLY A 456 5.63 1.30 -16.49
C GLY A 456 6.78 0.94 -15.55
N VAL A 457 7.17 -0.32 -15.54
CA VAL A 457 8.28 -0.84 -14.72
C VAL A 457 9.31 -1.48 -15.63
N THR A 458 10.48 -0.86 -15.75
CA THR A 458 11.65 -1.50 -16.35
C THR A 458 12.38 -2.26 -15.26
N MET A 459 12.67 -3.54 -15.47
CA MET A 459 13.34 -4.35 -14.45
C MET A 459 14.46 -5.18 -15.03
N LYS A 460 15.55 -5.25 -14.30
CA LYS A 460 16.64 -6.20 -14.57
C LYS A 460 16.40 -7.41 -13.67
N VAL A 461 16.19 -8.55 -14.28
CA VAL A 461 15.84 -9.82 -13.61
C VAL A 461 16.93 -10.82 -13.85
N ASN A 462 17.40 -11.45 -12.77
CA ASN A 462 18.26 -12.63 -12.80
C ASN A 462 17.58 -13.72 -11.97
N LEU A 463 17.07 -14.74 -12.64
CA LEU A 463 16.35 -15.85 -12.05
C LEU A 463 17.15 -17.13 -12.30
N GLU A 464 17.44 -17.84 -11.21
CA GLU A 464 18.10 -19.14 -11.22
C GLU A 464 17.24 -20.13 -10.45
N VAL A 465 16.90 -21.25 -11.10
CA VAL A 465 16.20 -22.38 -10.50
C VAL A 465 17.11 -23.58 -10.55
N SER A 466 17.45 -24.12 -9.40
CA SER A 466 18.27 -25.32 -9.28
C SER A 466 17.51 -26.44 -8.58
N THR A 467 17.65 -27.65 -9.11
CA THR A 467 17.03 -28.86 -8.59
C THR A 467 18.09 -29.89 -8.24
N LEU A 468 17.90 -30.58 -7.11
CA LEU A 468 18.78 -31.68 -6.71
C LEU A 468 18.42 -32.94 -7.50
N GLY A 469 19.40 -33.48 -8.21
CA GLY A 469 19.30 -34.78 -8.86
C GLY A 469 19.98 -35.91 -8.05
N ASP A 470 20.25 -37.02 -8.72
CA ASP A 470 20.83 -38.21 -8.12
C ASP A 470 22.21 -37.96 -7.51
N SER A 471 22.52 -38.67 -6.45
CA SER A 471 23.85 -38.68 -5.85
C SER A 471 24.77 -39.66 -6.58
N VAL A 472 26.00 -39.24 -6.81
CA VAL A 472 27.06 -40.04 -7.38
C VAL A 472 28.13 -40.27 -6.32
N THR A 473 28.37 -41.53 -5.96
CA THR A 473 29.41 -41.89 -5.00
C THR A 473 30.70 -42.23 -5.72
N SER A 474 31.78 -41.52 -5.42
CA SER A 474 33.11 -41.82 -5.94
C SER A 474 33.68 -43.12 -5.33
N ARG A 475 34.68 -43.72 -5.97
CA ARG A 475 35.38 -44.90 -5.45
C ARG A 475 35.99 -44.69 -4.07
N ASN A 476 36.29 -43.44 -3.71
CA ASN A 476 36.87 -43.06 -2.42
C ASN A 476 35.81 -42.74 -1.34
N GLY A 477 34.51 -43.02 -1.60
CA GLY A 477 33.41 -42.75 -0.65
C GLY A 477 32.88 -41.30 -0.66
N THR A 478 33.45 -40.40 -1.48
CA THR A 478 32.95 -39.03 -1.60
C THR A 478 31.61 -39.03 -2.33
N VAL A 479 30.61 -38.38 -1.76
CA VAL A 479 29.27 -38.23 -2.33
C VAL A 479 29.17 -36.86 -3.00
N ALA A 480 28.86 -36.87 -4.29
CA ALA A 480 28.55 -35.67 -5.07
C ALA A 480 27.11 -35.73 -5.57
N PHE A 481 26.48 -34.59 -5.70
CA PHE A 481 25.11 -34.50 -6.20
C PHE A 481 25.09 -33.91 -7.60
N ARG A 482 24.24 -34.43 -8.45
CA ARG A 482 23.93 -33.80 -9.73
C ARG A 482 22.97 -32.65 -9.45
N VAL A 483 23.31 -31.45 -9.91
CA VAL A 483 22.44 -30.27 -9.80
C VAL A 483 22.03 -29.84 -11.19
N GLY A 484 20.74 -29.85 -11.44
CA GLY A 484 20.16 -29.26 -12.64
C GLY A 484 19.92 -27.77 -12.42
N THR A 485 20.51 -26.92 -13.26
CA THR A 485 20.35 -25.46 -13.17
C THR A 485 19.65 -24.92 -14.40
N ARG A 486 18.73 -23.99 -14.17
CA ARG A 486 18.03 -23.20 -15.19
C ARG A 486 18.15 -21.74 -14.81
N ASN A 487 18.73 -20.92 -15.66
CA ASN A 487 18.90 -19.51 -15.41
C ASN A 487 18.33 -18.66 -16.54
N ALA A 488 17.77 -17.50 -16.16
CA ALA A 488 17.29 -16.48 -17.09
C ALA A 488 17.74 -15.12 -16.59
N THR A 489 18.51 -14.41 -17.41
CA THR A 489 18.93 -13.03 -17.14
C THR A 489 18.45 -12.16 -18.26
N THR A 490 17.61 -11.16 -17.93
CA THR A 490 17.01 -10.28 -18.93
C THR A 490 16.71 -8.91 -18.35
N VAL A 491 16.51 -7.95 -19.25
CA VAL A 491 15.98 -6.63 -18.93
C VAL A 491 14.67 -6.48 -19.70
N LEU A 492 13.58 -6.19 -19.00
CA LEU A 492 12.25 -6.08 -19.59
C LEU A 492 11.51 -4.88 -19.04
N GLN A 493 10.57 -4.38 -19.84
CA GLN A 493 9.68 -3.30 -19.46
C GLN A 493 8.24 -3.78 -19.57
N LEU A 494 7.50 -3.68 -18.47
CA LEU A 494 6.11 -4.12 -18.34
C LEU A 494 5.25 -2.99 -17.80
N LYS A 495 3.95 -3.06 -18.09
CA LYS A 495 2.95 -2.21 -17.43
C LYS A 495 2.55 -2.81 -16.09
N ASP A 496 1.95 -2.00 -15.25
CA ASP A 496 1.39 -2.46 -13.98
C ASP A 496 0.35 -3.59 -14.22
N GLY A 497 0.56 -4.73 -13.57
CA GLY A 497 -0.28 -5.93 -13.70
C GLY A 497 -0.09 -6.75 -14.98
N GLU A 498 0.83 -6.38 -15.88
CA GLU A 498 1.13 -7.15 -17.08
C GLU A 498 2.01 -8.36 -16.76
N THR A 499 1.58 -9.56 -17.17
CA THR A 499 2.34 -10.79 -16.98
C THR A 499 3.15 -11.11 -18.23
N GLN A 500 4.45 -11.29 -18.07
CA GLN A 500 5.35 -11.68 -19.15
C GLN A 500 6.02 -13.02 -18.83
N THR A 501 5.98 -13.92 -19.81
CA THR A 501 6.74 -15.17 -19.75
C THR A 501 8.20 -14.88 -20.10
N LEU A 502 9.11 -15.19 -19.17
CA LEU A 502 10.56 -15.01 -19.34
C LEU A 502 11.19 -16.17 -20.09
N MET A 503 10.73 -17.39 -19.78
CA MET A 503 11.26 -18.61 -20.37
C MET A 503 10.14 -19.65 -20.47
N GLY A 504 10.09 -20.32 -21.60
CA GLY A 504 9.29 -21.53 -21.79
C GLY A 504 10.20 -22.61 -22.45
N LEU A 505 10.29 -23.79 -21.85
CA LEU A 505 11.06 -24.90 -22.34
C LEU A 505 10.18 -26.15 -22.38
N ILE A 506 10.16 -26.82 -23.51
CA ILE A 506 9.59 -28.16 -23.64
C ILE A 506 10.72 -29.05 -24.12
N GLN A 507 11.13 -30.00 -23.28
CA GLN A 507 12.15 -30.97 -23.58
C GLN A 507 11.52 -32.37 -23.57
N ASN A 508 11.73 -33.13 -24.64
CA ASN A 508 11.34 -34.51 -24.74
C ASN A 508 12.60 -35.35 -24.91
N ASP A 509 12.81 -36.25 -23.98
CA ASP A 509 13.88 -37.23 -24.04
C ASP A 509 13.22 -38.62 -24.16
N ASP A 510 13.26 -39.22 -25.35
CA ASP A 510 12.73 -40.54 -25.62
C ASP A 510 13.89 -41.49 -25.93
N ILE A 511 14.10 -42.49 -25.08
CA ILE A 511 15.14 -43.50 -25.23
C ILE A 511 14.44 -44.83 -25.47
N GLU A 512 14.66 -45.42 -26.64
CA GLU A 512 14.16 -46.74 -26.95
C GLU A 512 15.32 -47.72 -27.12
N MET A 513 15.29 -48.78 -26.32
CA MET A 513 16.28 -49.84 -26.32
C MET A 513 15.58 -51.17 -26.63
N ALA A 514 16.04 -51.89 -27.62
CA ALA A 514 15.54 -53.21 -27.94
C ALA A 514 16.68 -54.23 -27.92
N ASN A 515 16.64 -55.14 -26.95
CA ASN A 515 17.53 -56.27 -26.88
C ASN A 515 16.86 -57.48 -27.50
N ARG A 516 17.45 -58.04 -28.57
CA ARG A 516 16.90 -59.16 -29.34
C ARG A 516 17.87 -60.30 -29.36
N LEU A 517 17.36 -61.52 -29.30
CA LEU A 517 18.19 -62.72 -29.53
C LEU A 517 18.54 -62.83 -31.03
N PRO A 518 19.83 -62.90 -31.43
CA PRO A 518 20.19 -62.94 -32.80
C PRO A 518 19.53 -64.15 -33.52
N GLY A 519 18.94 -63.91 -34.68
CA GLY A 519 18.22 -64.89 -35.50
C GLY A 519 16.77 -65.17 -35.07
N LEU A 520 16.48 -65.35 -33.81
CA LEU A 520 15.12 -65.60 -33.29
C LEU A 520 14.30 -64.31 -33.04
N GLY A 521 14.96 -63.25 -32.66
CA GLY A 521 14.31 -61.96 -32.45
C GLY A 521 13.93 -61.24 -33.76
N GLU A 522 14.36 -61.72 -34.91
CA GLU A 522 14.07 -61.13 -36.22
C GLU A 522 12.88 -61.79 -36.92
N ILE A 523 12.31 -62.86 -36.36
CA ILE A 523 11.19 -63.59 -36.96
C ILE A 523 9.93 -62.70 -36.88
N PRO A 524 9.25 -62.45 -37.99
CA PRO A 524 8.00 -61.70 -37.97
C PRO A 524 6.97 -62.34 -37.03
N VAL A 525 6.31 -61.51 -36.19
CA VAL A 525 5.31 -61.87 -35.17
C VAL A 525 5.87 -62.60 -33.96
N LEU A 526 6.70 -63.66 -34.14
CA LEU A 526 7.27 -64.45 -33.05
C LEU A 526 8.51 -63.79 -32.42
N GLY A 527 9.21 -62.90 -33.11
CA GLY A 527 10.41 -62.22 -32.62
C GLY A 527 10.19 -61.41 -31.36
N ARG A 528 8.95 -60.95 -31.08
CA ARG A 528 8.59 -60.27 -29.85
C ARG A 528 8.75 -61.16 -28.60
N LEU A 529 8.60 -62.47 -28.71
CA LEU A 529 8.83 -63.42 -27.62
C LEU A 529 10.33 -63.60 -27.29
N PHE A 530 11.20 -63.19 -28.23
CA PHE A 530 12.66 -63.30 -28.12
C PHE A 530 13.35 -61.93 -28.06
N SER A 531 12.58 -60.90 -27.67
CA SER A 531 13.06 -59.53 -27.51
C SER A 531 12.54 -58.91 -26.23
N ASN A 532 13.35 -58.03 -25.65
CA ASN A 532 12.97 -57.13 -24.57
C ASN A 532 13.08 -55.69 -25.08
N THR A 533 11.96 -54.98 -25.09
CA THR A 533 11.92 -53.57 -25.48
C THR A 533 11.71 -52.72 -24.21
N ARG A 534 12.60 -51.78 -24.02
CA ARG A 534 12.51 -50.75 -22.99
C ARG A 534 12.35 -49.38 -23.64
N SER A 535 11.26 -48.69 -23.35
CA SER A 535 11.01 -47.32 -23.76
C SER A 535 10.97 -46.46 -22.51
N ASP A 536 11.86 -45.49 -22.47
CA ASP A 536 11.99 -44.53 -21.36
C ASP A 536 11.79 -43.12 -21.91
N GLY A 537 10.60 -42.57 -21.68
CA GLY A 537 10.21 -41.27 -22.17
C GLY A 537 10.12 -40.28 -21.00
N GLN A 538 10.83 -39.18 -21.07
CA GLN A 538 10.79 -38.11 -20.13
C GLN A 538 10.43 -36.78 -20.83
N LYS A 539 9.35 -36.14 -20.39
CA LYS A 539 8.93 -34.83 -20.88
C LYS A 539 8.97 -33.82 -19.78
N THR A 540 9.76 -32.77 -19.96
CA THR A 540 9.89 -31.66 -19.04
C THR A 540 9.31 -30.41 -19.69
N GLU A 541 8.36 -29.79 -19.03
CA GLU A 541 7.77 -28.51 -19.42
C GLU A 541 8.04 -27.50 -18.31
N ILE A 542 8.68 -26.37 -18.65
CA ILE A 542 9.03 -25.31 -17.70
C ILE A 542 8.47 -24.00 -18.22
N VAL A 543 7.78 -23.28 -17.35
CA VAL A 543 7.28 -21.91 -17.60
C VAL A 543 7.71 -21.02 -16.46
N LEU A 544 8.35 -19.91 -16.80
CA LEU A 544 8.75 -18.86 -15.88
C LEU A 544 8.05 -17.57 -16.29
N SER A 545 7.25 -16.98 -15.41
CA SER A 545 6.56 -15.71 -15.67
C SER A 545 6.75 -14.72 -14.54
N ILE A 546 6.63 -13.43 -14.87
CA ILE A 546 6.76 -12.32 -13.91
C ILE A 546 5.65 -11.29 -14.14
N THR A 547 5.10 -10.80 -13.04
CA THR A 547 4.04 -9.78 -13.01
C THR A 547 4.42 -8.69 -12.02
N PRO A 548 4.68 -7.45 -12.45
CA PRO A 548 4.86 -6.32 -11.56
C PRO A 548 3.51 -5.75 -11.10
N ARG A 549 3.40 -5.37 -9.83
CA ARG A 549 2.29 -4.61 -9.27
C ARG A 549 2.82 -3.38 -8.54
N VAL A 550 2.58 -2.21 -9.08
CA VAL A 550 3.02 -0.94 -8.50
C VAL A 550 2.15 -0.63 -7.30
N VAL A 551 2.75 -0.61 -6.09
CA VAL A 551 2.06 -0.31 -4.83
C VAL A 551 1.93 1.19 -4.62
N ARG A 552 2.98 1.93 -4.98
CA ARG A 552 3.06 3.38 -4.85
C ARG A 552 3.81 3.94 -6.05
N ASN A 553 3.24 4.97 -6.66
CA ASN A 553 3.90 5.73 -7.72
C ASN A 553 3.95 7.21 -7.33
N VAL A 554 4.94 7.94 -7.86
CA VAL A 554 5.02 9.39 -7.70
C VAL A 554 3.93 10.04 -8.56
N PRO A 555 3.02 10.84 -7.99
CA PRO A 555 2.02 11.54 -8.77
C PRO A 555 2.70 12.54 -9.71
N ARG A 556 2.32 12.55 -10.96
CA ARG A 556 2.83 13.53 -11.92
C ARG A 556 2.29 14.92 -11.53
N PRO A 557 3.15 15.91 -11.23
CA PRO A 557 2.67 17.24 -10.90
C PRO A 557 1.92 17.84 -12.11
N SER A 558 0.89 18.65 -11.83
CA SER A 558 0.24 19.42 -12.89
C SER A 558 1.23 20.42 -13.50
N ILE A 559 1.02 20.81 -14.76
CA ILE A 559 1.90 21.78 -15.44
C ILE A 559 1.96 23.09 -14.65
N GLU A 560 0.85 23.50 -14.06
CA GLU A 560 0.74 24.71 -13.23
C GLU A 560 1.54 24.60 -11.93
N ALA A 561 1.56 23.44 -11.30
CA ALA A 561 2.37 23.18 -10.09
C ALA A 561 3.87 23.04 -10.41
N ALA A 562 4.22 22.62 -11.63
CA ALA A 562 5.59 22.46 -12.06
C ALA A 562 6.26 23.77 -12.51
N ALA A 563 5.49 24.85 -12.74
CA ALA A 563 6.00 26.15 -13.17
C ALA A 563 5.89 27.16 -12.02
N LEU A 564 7.03 27.65 -11.56
CA LEU A 564 7.10 28.66 -10.51
C LEU A 564 7.68 29.95 -11.06
N TRP A 565 6.99 31.06 -10.80
CA TRP A 565 7.53 32.39 -11.11
C TRP A 565 8.57 32.76 -10.05
N SER A 566 9.82 33.02 -10.44
CA SER A 566 10.91 33.33 -9.51
C SER A 566 11.31 34.81 -9.47
N GLY A 567 10.82 35.64 -10.42
CA GLY A 567 11.26 37.02 -10.56
C GLY A 567 12.61 37.17 -11.28
N THR A 568 13.42 38.12 -10.84
CA THR A 568 14.75 38.41 -11.39
C THR A 568 15.84 37.84 -10.46
N GLU A 569 17.09 37.73 -10.90
CA GLU A 569 18.21 37.33 -10.04
C GLU A 569 18.45 38.24 -8.84
N ALA A 570 18.07 39.51 -8.96
CA ALA A 570 18.23 40.51 -7.89
C ALA A 570 17.03 40.56 -6.95
N VAL A 571 15.81 40.27 -7.44
CA VAL A 571 14.56 40.37 -6.69
C VAL A 571 13.69 39.17 -7.00
N TYR A 572 13.51 38.30 -6.01
CA TYR A 572 12.60 37.16 -6.10
C TYR A 572 11.15 37.62 -5.95
N ARG A 573 10.26 37.11 -6.80
CA ARG A 573 8.81 37.39 -6.76
C ARG A 573 8.05 36.09 -7.05
N THR A 574 6.97 35.87 -6.34
CA THR A 574 6.13 34.67 -6.51
C THR A 574 4.94 34.86 -7.46
N ALA A 575 4.73 36.09 -7.94
CA ALA A 575 3.65 36.42 -8.86
C ALA A 575 4.16 37.27 -10.02
N THR A 576 3.53 37.16 -11.19
CA THR A 576 3.77 38.03 -12.34
C THR A 576 3.36 39.47 -12.00
N PRO A 577 4.11 40.49 -12.43
CA PRO A 577 3.65 41.88 -12.30
C PRO A 577 2.37 42.03 -13.12
N GLN A 578 1.25 42.31 -12.47
CA GLN A 578 0.00 42.59 -13.17
C GLN A 578 -0.06 44.05 -13.54
N LEU A 579 -0.04 44.36 -14.83
CA LEU A 579 -0.13 45.71 -15.35
C LEU A 579 -1.57 46.27 -15.34
N ASN A 580 -2.60 45.39 -15.22
CA ASN A 580 -4.00 45.82 -15.24
C ASN A 580 -4.94 44.87 -14.51
N PRO A 581 -5.17 45.04 -13.20
CA PRO A 581 -6.17 44.23 -12.47
C PRO A 581 -7.63 44.59 -12.81
N ALA A 582 -7.86 45.77 -13.50
CA ALA A 582 -9.22 46.17 -13.88
C ALA A 582 -9.91 45.24 -14.89
N ASN A 583 -9.14 44.40 -15.63
CA ASN A 583 -9.70 43.50 -16.63
C ASN A 583 -10.13 42.11 -16.10
N GLU A 584 -9.74 41.71 -14.88
CA GLU A 584 -10.22 40.45 -14.31
C GLU A 584 -11.62 40.56 -13.66
N ALA A 585 -11.98 41.74 -13.17
CA ALA A 585 -13.34 41.97 -12.67
C ALA A 585 -14.40 41.95 -13.79
N ALA A 586 -13.98 42.22 -15.04
CA ALA A 586 -14.85 42.15 -16.23
C ALA A 586 -15.04 40.71 -16.78
N LYS A 587 -14.26 39.73 -16.31
CA LYS A 587 -14.36 38.33 -16.69
C LYS A 587 -15.12 37.44 -15.68
N ALA A 588 -15.82 38.05 -14.71
CA ALA A 588 -16.78 37.32 -13.90
C ALA A 588 -17.85 36.75 -14.87
N PRO A 589 -18.12 35.42 -14.81
CA PRO A 589 -19.10 34.85 -15.71
C PRO A 589 -20.44 35.54 -15.50
N ILE A 590 -20.95 36.14 -16.58
CA ILE A 590 -22.32 36.65 -16.63
C ILE A 590 -23.20 35.44 -16.24
N LYS A 591 -23.81 35.50 -15.05
CA LYS A 591 -24.90 34.59 -14.70
C LYS A 591 -25.94 34.72 -15.83
N GLN A 592 -26.00 33.75 -16.70
CA GLN A 592 -27.13 33.63 -17.62
C GLN A 592 -28.39 33.49 -16.77
N VAL A 593 -29.12 34.59 -16.70
CA VAL A 593 -30.51 34.56 -16.23
C VAL A 593 -31.28 33.78 -17.30
N LEU A 594 -31.54 32.51 -17.00
CA LEU A 594 -32.48 31.69 -17.76
C LEU A 594 -33.84 32.38 -17.66
N LEU A 595 -34.23 33.08 -18.71
CA LEU A 595 -35.60 33.51 -18.91
C LEU A 595 -36.48 32.25 -19.00
N PRO A 596 -37.65 32.20 -18.30
CA PRO A 596 -38.58 31.10 -18.43
C PRO A 596 -39.09 30.97 -19.87
N ALA A 597 -39.11 29.75 -20.39
CA ALA A 597 -39.61 29.45 -21.72
C ALA A 597 -41.07 29.87 -21.84
N PRO A 598 -41.51 30.43 -23.00
CA PRO A 598 -42.89 30.76 -23.24
C PRO A 598 -43.72 29.47 -23.31
N PRO A 599 -45.01 29.48 -22.88
CA PRO A 599 -45.86 28.31 -22.96
C PRO A 599 -46.12 27.97 -24.45
N LEU A 600 -46.01 26.70 -24.75
CA LEU A 600 -46.33 26.14 -26.06
C LEU A 600 -47.86 26.23 -26.32
N PRO A 601 -48.28 26.38 -27.60
CA PRO A 601 -49.68 26.56 -27.97
C PRO A 601 -50.55 25.31 -27.75
#